data_71fe0eed14c5897dd2f95d25ce5242e8
#
_entry.id   71fe0eed14c5897dd2f95d25ce5242e8
#
_cell.length_a   1.000
_cell.length_b   1.000
_cell.length_c   1.000
_cell.angle_alpha   90.00
_cell.angle_beta   90.00
_cell.angle_gamma   90.00
#
_symmetry.space_group_name_H-M   'P 1'
#
loop_
_entity.id
_entity.type
_entity.pdbx_description
1 polymer ?
#
loop_
_entity_poly.entity_id
_entity_poly.type
_entity_poly.pdbx_seq_one_letter_code
_entity_poly.pdbx_strand_id
1 'polypeptide(L)'
;MAGLRRLGDAGIPVVMIAGNHSTPRTVYTSPILKALRSVPGVHPVFEQRYERVELDGAVFHGVPHINDEREYARELRLAEPVPGKLNVLMLHTSVGKGFLMEEYGERVLDESLLDGYDGFDYTALGHWHNFQRVKRIGHAWYAGSTERLSDREAGVPKGCALAEIGDGAAKVKFLPIETRPWLRLDVKGCSGRGVEEIRKEISTGAEAEHLGAIVSLYLHDLLPDQGAGIPNAWIAARFPGALSVLVRRVYRAGRARWEDGGARSQGLEDMFAAYLAKEVADGAERARIQALAAKYFHRDETEGREP
;
A
#
# COMPACT_ATOMS: atom_id res chain seq x y z
N MET A 1 -1.92 12.86 17.13
CA MET A 1 -2.47 13.35 18.42
C MET A 1 -2.58 14.88 18.46
N ALA A 2 -1.49 15.66 18.25
CA ALA A 2 -1.57 17.13 18.32
C ALA A 2 -2.59 17.75 17.34
N GLY A 3 -2.62 17.31 16.08
CA GLY A 3 -3.58 17.81 15.10
C GLY A 3 -5.03 17.52 15.47
N LEU A 4 -5.32 16.32 15.98
CA LEU A 4 -6.68 15.95 16.41
C LEU A 4 -7.14 16.81 17.62
N ARG A 5 -6.24 17.09 18.55
CA ARG A 5 -6.56 18.01 19.67
C ARG A 5 -6.87 19.42 19.18
N ARG A 6 -6.09 19.95 18.24
CA ARG A 6 -6.35 21.25 17.63
C ARG A 6 -7.72 21.32 16.95
N LEU A 7 -8.15 20.22 16.28
CA LEU A 7 -9.50 20.15 15.70
C LEU A 7 -10.56 20.16 16.80
N GLY A 8 -10.38 19.36 17.84
CA GLY A 8 -11.28 19.35 18.99
C GLY A 8 -11.38 20.71 19.69
N ASP A 9 -10.27 21.40 19.91
CA ASP A 9 -10.21 22.75 20.50
C ASP A 9 -10.94 23.78 19.60
N ALA A 10 -10.97 23.56 18.29
CA ALA A 10 -11.70 24.38 17.33
C ALA A 10 -13.17 23.97 17.16
N GLY A 11 -13.67 22.98 17.92
CA GLY A 11 -15.03 22.47 17.82
C GLY A 11 -15.31 21.68 16.54
N ILE A 12 -14.27 21.18 15.86
CA ILE A 12 -14.39 20.40 14.63
C ILE A 12 -14.36 18.91 14.97
N PRO A 13 -15.48 18.19 14.89
CA PRO A 13 -15.52 16.76 15.16
C PRO A 13 -14.82 15.96 14.06
N VAL A 14 -14.26 14.81 14.42
CA VAL A 14 -13.55 13.92 13.51
C VAL A 14 -14.13 12.53 13.57
N VAL A 15 -14.68 12.04 12.48
CA VAL A 15 -15.06 10.63 12.32
C VAL A 15 -13.98 9.93 11.51
N MET A 16 -13.51 8.78 11.99
CA MET A 16 -12.43 8.02 11.37
C MET A 16 -12.83 6.56 11.21
N ILE A 17 -12.46 5.93 10.09
CA ILE A 17 -12.59 4.48 9.93
C ILE A 17 -11.24 3.80 9.80
N ALA A 18 -11.12 2.57 10.28
CA ALA A 18 -9.93 1.76 10.10
C ALA A 18 -9.81 1.26 8.65
N GLY A 19 -8.62 1.43 8.08
CA GLY A 19 -8.22 0.79 6.82
C GLY A 19 -7.53 -0.55 7.04
N ASN A 20 -7.16 -1.23 5.96
CA ASN A 20 -6.45 -2.51 5.97
C ASN A 20 -5.11 -2.46 6.74
N HIS A 21 -4.42 -1.33 6.76
CA HIS A 21 -3.19 -1.13 7.55
C HIS A 21 -3.44 -0.85 9.03
N SER A 22 -4.66 -0.49 9.42
CA SER A 22 -5.04 -0.20 10.81
C SER A 22 -5.84 -1.34 11.45
N THR A 23 -6.25 -2.33 10.65
CA THR A 23 -7.00 -3.50 11.11
C THR A 23 -6.03 -4.57 11.58
N PRO A 24 -6.20 -5.11 12.80
CA PRO A 24 -5.34 -6.18 13.31
C PRO A 24 -5.43 -7.43 12.45
N ARG A 25 -4.28 -8.03 12.15
CA ARG A 25 -4.18 -9.32 11.45
C ARG A 25 -4.11 -10.51 12.41
N THR A 26 -3.90 -10.26 13.70
CA THR A 26 -3.80 -11.29 14.73
C THR A 26 -4.56 -10.87 15.98
N VAL A 27 -4.99 -11.84 16.77
CA VAL A 27 -5.68 -11.62 18.06
C VAL A 27 -4.80 -10.94 19.12
N TYR A 28 -3.49 -10.91 18.92
CA TYR A 28 -2.52 -10.29 19.84
C TYR A 28 -2.26 -8.81 19.57
N THR A 29 -2.79 -8.26 18.49
CA THR A 29 -2.59 -6.87 18.09
C THR A 29 -3.87 -6.07 18.28
N SER A 30 -3.75 -4.83 18.74
CA SER A 30 -4.86 -3.92 18.94
C SER A 30 -4.84 -2.83 17.87
N PRO A 31 -6.00 -2.40 17.34
CA PRO A 31 -6.06 -1.30 16.38
C PRO A 31 -5.47 -0.04 16.99
N ILE A 32 -4.62 0.67 16.26
CA ILE A 32 -4.05 1.95 16.72
C ILE A 32 -5.14 2.99 16.96
N LEU A 33 -6.25 2.92 16.22
CA LEU A 33 -7.39 3.83 16.36
C LEU A 33 -8.04 3.74 17.73
N LYS A 34 -7.90 2.61 18.44
CA LYS A 34 -8.41 2.44 19.81
C LYS A 34 -7.86 3.53 20.76
N ALA A 35 -6.58 3.90 20.60
CA ALA A 35 -5.96 4.95 21.41
C ALA A 35 -6.56 6.34 21.14
N LEU A 36 -7.21 6.55 19.99
CA LEU A 36 -7.81 7.81 19.60
C LEU A 36 -9.19 8.05 20.24
N ARG A 37 -9.84 7.02 20.79
CA ARG A 37 -11.10 7.18 21.55
C ARG A 37 -10.99 8.12 22.75
N SER A 38 -9.79 8.28 23.29
CA SER A 38 -9.55 9.19 24.42
C SER A 38 -9.40 10.66 24.01
N VAL A 39 -9.39 10.98 22.72
CA VAL A 39 -9.27 12.36 22.24
C VAL A 39 -10.67 12.97 22.10
N PRO A 40 -10.98 14.07 22.80
CA PRO A 40 -12.29 14.71 22.70
C PRO A 40 -12.65 15.08 21.25
N GLY A 41 -13.89 14.84 20.85
CA GLY A 41 -14.39 15.12 19.49
C GLY A 41 -13.90 14.17 18.41
N VAL A 42 -13.20 13.06 18.75
CA VAL A 42 -12.76 12.04 17.80
C VAL A 42 -13.58 10.76 17.97
N HIS A 43 -14.18 10.31 16.88
CA HIS A 43 -15.08 9.15 16.81
C HIS A 43 -14.48 8.08 15.88
N PRO A 44 -13.61 7.19 16.38
CA PRO A 44 -12.97 6.17 15.56
C PRO A 44 -13.82 4.90 15.47
N VAL A 45 -14.11 4.47 14.24
CA VAL A 45 -14.79 3.22 13.88
C VAL A 45 -13.73 2.21 13.42
N PHE A 46 -13.54 1.10 14.16
CA PHE A 46 -12.44 0.16 13.89
C PHE A 46 -12.70 -1.30 14.30
N GLU A 47 -13.85 -1.64 14.87
CA GLU A 47 -14.09 -2.97 15.44
C GLU A 47 -14.56 -4.01 14.39
N GLN A 48 -14.17 -3.85 13.13
CA GLN A 48 -14.54 -4.73 12.02
C GLN A 48 -16.06 -4.99 11.94
N ARG A 49 -16.85 -3.97 12.23
CA ARG A 49 -18.31 -3.96 12.13
C ARG A 49 -18.81 -2.58 11.73
N TYR A 50 -20.03 -2.52 11.26
CA TYR A 50 -20.73 -1.27 11.03
C TYR A 50 -20.93 -0.50 12.33
N GLU A 51 -20.66 0.77 12.33
CA GLU A 51 -21.00 1.69 13.42
C GLU A 51 -21.60 2.99 12.85
N ARG A 52 -22.58 3.54 13.58
CA ARG A 52 -23.23 4.80 13.27
C ARG A 52 -22.81 5.88 14.26
N VAL A 53 -22.39 7.04 13.75
CA VAL A 53 -22.03 8.22 14.55
C VAL A 53 -22.94 9.37 14.15
N GLU A 54 -23.66 9.97 15.09
CA GLU A 54 -24.53 11.12 14.86
C GLU A 54 -23.87 12.39 15.40
N LEU A 55 -23.72 13.40 14.56
CA LEU A 55 -23.09 14.69 14.90
C LEU A 55 -23.81 15.82 14.17
N ASP A 56 -24.25 16.83 14.92
CA ASP A 56 -24.80 18.08 14.40
C ASP A 56 -25.83 17.94 13.27
N GLY A 57 -26.71 16.95 13.37
CA GLY A 57 -27.76 16.68 12.39
C GLY A 57 -27.34 15.83 11.19
N ALA A 58 -26.09 15.45 11.10
CA ALA A 58 -25.55 14.48 10.15
C ALA A 58 -25.36 13.10 10.77
N VAL A 59 -25.52 12.07 9.97
CA VAL A 59 -25.31 10.67 10.32
C VAL A 59 -24.18 10.10 9.49
N PHE A 60 -23.14 9.66 10.16
CA PHE A 60 -21.98 9.00 9.55
C PHE A 60 -22.11 7.49 9.74
N HIS A 61 -22.16 6.78 8.62
CA HIS A 61 -22.26 5.32 8.55
C HIS A 61 -20.88 4.75 8.23
N GLY A 62 -20.16 4.25 9.23
CA GLY A 62 -18.80 3.75 9.06
C GLY A 62 -18.78 2.23 8.90
N VAL A 63 -18.24 1.74 7.77
CA VAL A 63 -17.87 0.33 7.59
C VAL A 63 -16.37 0.27 7.38
N PRO A 64 -15.60 -0.05 8.45
CA PRO A 64 -14.15 -0.13 8.37
C PRO A 64 -13.71 -1.33 7.53
N HIS A 65 -12.41 -1.45 7.29
CA HIS A 65 -11.89 -2.67 6.68
C HIS A 65 -12.19 -3.89 7.55
N ILE A 66 -12.75 -4.92 6.95
CA ILE A 66 -13.09 -6.21 7.57
C ILE A 66 -12.36 -7.30 6.79
N ASN A 67 -11.64 -8.18 7.51
CA ASN A 67 -10.81 -9.21 6.90
C ASN A 67 -11.62 -10.26 6.12
N ASP A 68 -12.83 -10.57 6.56
CA ASP A 68 -13.74 -11.50 5.90
C ASP A 68 -14.71 -10.78 4.97
N GLU A 69 -14.79 -11.22 3.71
CA GLU A 69 -15.60 -10.58 2.67
C GLU A 69 -17.12 -10.76 2.92
N ARG A 70 -17.53 -11.90 3.43
CA ARG A 70 -18.94 -12.16 3.73
C ARG A 70 -19.41 -11.32 4.91
N GLU A 71 -18.55 -11.18 5.91
CA GLU A 71 -18.78 -10.29 7.04
C GLU A 71 -18.83 -8.84 6.56
N TYR A 72 -17.92 -8.42 5.69
CA TYR A 72 -17.94 -7.08 5.11
C TYR A 72 -19.26 -6.79 4.39
N ALA A 73 -19.71 -7.69 3.53
CA ALA A 73 -21.00 -7.55 2.82
C ALA A 73 -22.20 -7.53 3.77
N ARG A 74 -22.14 -8.29 4.86
CA ARG A 74 -23.18 -8.29 5.90
C ARG A 74 -23.23 -6.95 6.63
N GLU A 75 -22.09 -6.46 7.09
CA GLU A 75 -21.99 -5.21 7.84
C GLU A 75 -22.34 -3.99 6.96
N LEU A 76 -22.00 -4.03 5.67
CA LEU A 76 -22.37 -2.99 4.72
C LEU A 76 -23.90 -2.86 4.59
N ARG A 77 -24.64 -3.98 4.57
CA ARG A 77 -26.12 -3.98 4.47
C ARG A 77 -26.82 -3.35 5.67
N LEU A 78 -26.12 -3.19 6.80
CA LEU A 78 -26.68 -2.51 7.97
C LEU A 78 -26.63 -0.97 7.84
N ALA A 79 -25.90 -0.47 6.87
CA ALA A 79 -25.81 0.97 6.59
C ALA A 79 -27.05 1.42 5.81
N GLU A 80 -28.07 1.86 6.52
CA GLU A 80 -29.30 2.39 5.94
C GLU A 80 -29.41 3.88 6.22
N PRO A 81 -29.70 4.72 5.19
CA PRO A 81 -29.87 6.15 5.36
C PRO A 81 -31.01 6.48 6.36
N VAL A 82 -30.78 7.43 7.23
CA VAL A 82 -31.76 7.91 8.21
C VAL A 82 -32.59 9.02 7.55
N PRO A 83 -33.92 8.83 7.39
CA PRO A 83 -34.78 9.83 6.77
C PRO A 83 -34.73 11.19 7.47
N GLY A 84 -34.65 12.27 6.69
CA GLY A 84 -34.62 13.64 7.20
C GLY A 84 -33.30 14.06 7.86
N LYS A 85 -32.25 13.25 7.73
CA LYS A 85 -30.89 13.56 8.17
C LYS A 85 -29.96 13.64 6.94
N LEU A 86 -28.86 14.33 7.09
CA LEU A 86 -27.74 14.25 6.17
C LEU A 86 -26.98 12.94 6.43
N ASN A 87 -26.85 12.10 5.40
CA ASN A 87 -26.25 10.76 5.55
C ASN A 87 -24.93 10.66 4.77
N VAL A 88 -23.86 10.34 5.48
CA VAL A 88 -22.52 10.12 4.91
C VAL A 88 -22.12 8.67 5.10
N LEU A 89 -21.89 7.94 4.02
CA LEU A 89 -21.32 6.59 4.05
C LEU A 89 -19.79 6.65 3.98
N MET A 90 -19.12 5.95 4.88
CA MET A 90 -17.65 5.90 4.93
C MET A 90 -17.17 4.45 4.76
N LEU A 91 -16.40 4.19 3.71
CA LEU A 91 -15.89 2.85 3.39
C LEU A 91 -14.38 2.87 3.15
N HIS A 92 -13.70 1.76 3.50
CA HIS A 92 -12.31 1.54 3.14
C HIS A 92 -12.15 0.27 2.31
N THR A 93 -12.25 0.40 0.99
CA THR A 93 -12.27 -0.73 0.05
C THR A 93 -11.97 -0.27 -1.38
N SER A 94 -11.57 -1.21 -2.23
CA SER A 94 -11.54 -1.01 -3.69
C SER A 94 -12.94 -1.24 -4.25
N VAL A 95 -13.48 -0.27 -4.99
CA VAL A 95 -14.79 -0.37 -5.64
C VAL A 95 -14.60 -0.56 -7.14
N GLY A 96 -15.01 -1.72 -7.65
CA GLY A 96 -14.87 -2.07 -9.06
C GLY A 96 -13.41 -2.37 -9.49
N LYS A 97 -13.28 -3.05 -10.62
CA LYS A 97 -11.98 -3.57 -11.13
C LYS A 97 -10.95 -2.48 -11.46
N GLY A 98 -11.38 -1.23 -11.68
CA GLY A 98 -10.47 -0.13 -12.01
C GLY A 98 -9.59 0.37 -10.85
N PHE A 99 -9.85 -0.10 -9.63
CA PHE A 99 -9.14 0.30 -8.41
C PHE A 99 -8.42 -0.87 -7.74
N LEU A 100 -8.17 -1.94 -8.49
CA LEU A 100 -7.48 -3.14 -8.05
C LEU A 100 -5.98 -2.93 -8.03
N MET A 101 -5.36 -3.26 -6.90
CA MET A 101 -3.93 -3.54 -6.81
C MET A 101 -3.74 -5.07 -6.75
N GLU A 102 -3.81 -5.73 -7.91
CA GLU A 102 -3.75 -7.21 -8.04
C GLU A 102 -2.52 -7.82 -7.35
N GLU A 103 -1.42 -7.08 -7.30
CA GLU A 103 -0.16 -7.52 -6.70
C GLU A 103 -0.24 -7.76 -5.17
N TYR A 104 -1.29 -7.28 -4.49
CA TYR A 104 -1.43 -7.38 -3.05
C TYR A 104 -2.57 -8.29 -2.60
N GLY A 105 -3.18 -9.04 -3.52
CA GLY A 105 -4.32 -9.92 -3.21
C GLY A 105 -5.54 -9.14 -2.70
N GLU A 106 -5.71 -7.92 -3.17
CA GLU A 106 -6.79 -7.04 -2.74
C GLU A 106 -8.14 -7.54 -3.25
N ARG A 107 -9.12 -7.43 -2.38
CA ARG A 107 -10.50 -7.74 -2.68
C ARG A 107 -11.21 -6.51 -3.21
N VAL A 108 -11.99 -6.72 -4.24
CA VAL A 108 -12.81 -5.68 -4.86
C VAL A 108 -14.24 -5.83 -4.36
N LEU A 109 -14.77 -4.77 -3.81
CA LEU A 109 -16.19 -4.67 -3.61
C LEU A 109 -16.88 -4.60 -4.97
N ASP A 110 -17.77 -5.55 -5.26
CA ASP A 110 -18.57 -5.50 -6.46
C ASP A 110 -19.43 -4.22 -6.43
N GLU A 111 -19.43 -3.47 -7.54
CA GLU A 111 -20.21 -2.24 -7.64
C GLU A 111 -21.71 -2.49 -7.44
N SER A 112 -22.19 -3.71 -7.75
CA SER A 112 -23.60 -4.09 -7.54
C SER A 112 -23.99 -4.13 -6.06
N LEU A 113 -23.03 -4.31 -5.14
CA LEU A 113 -23.29 -4.21 -3.70
C LEU A 113 -23.57 -2.78 -3.25
N LEU A 114 -23.25 -1.80 -4.08
CA LEU A 114 -23.55 -0.39 -3.86
C LEU A 114 -24.77 0.09 -4.65
N ASP A 115 -25.37 -0.76 -5.47
CA ASP A 115 -26.67 -0.52 -6.07
C ASP A 115 -27.73 -0.42 -4.95
N GLY A 116 -28.42 0.71 -4.83
CA GLY A 116 -29.38 0.97 -3.75
C GLY A 116 -28.86 1.89 -2.63
N TYR A 117 -27.61 2.34 -2.70
CA TYR A 117 -27.06 3.36 -1.78
C TYR A 117 -27.29 4.80 -2.25
N ASP A 118 -28.24 5.01 -3.15
CA ASP A 118 -28.62 6.34 -3.65
C ASP A 118 -29.21 7.27 -2.57
N GLY A 119 -29.58 6.71 -1.43
CA GLY A 119 -30.09 7.48 -0.28
C GLY A 119 -29.01 8.17 0.56
N PHE A 120 -27.71 7.96 0.26
CA PHE A 120 -26.63 8.67 0.92
C PHE A 120 -26.29 9.96 0.18
N ASP A 121 -26.15 11.06 0.92
CA ASP A 121 -25.81 12.37 0.37
C ASP A 121 -24.34 12.42 -0.10
N TYR A 122 -23.46 11.63 0.55
CA TYR A 122 -22.05 11.50 0.19
C TYR A 122 -21.49 10.14 0.60
N THR A 123 -20.67 9.55 -0.26
CA THR A 123 -19.90 8.33 0.07
C THR A 123 -18.39 8.65 0.05
N ALA A 124 -17.79 8.66 1.22
CA ALA A 124 -16.36 8.87 1.43
C ALA A 124 -15.61 7.55 1.33
N LEU A 125 -14.78 7.40 0.31
CA LEU A 125 -13.99 6.19 0.06
C LEU A 125 -12.52 6.41 0.45
N GLY A 126 -11.95 5.47 1.21
CA GLY A 126 -10.52 5.31 1.43
C GLY A 126 -9.97 4.11 0.66
N HIS A 127 -8.67 3.85 0.77
CA HIS A 127 -7.90 2.79 0.14
C HIS A 127 -7.17 3.21 -1.14
N TRP A 128 -7.85 3.81 -2.11
CA TRP A 128 -7.21 4.33 -3.32
C TRP A 128 -6.55 5.68 -3.05
N HIS A 129 -5.26 5.79 -3.34
CA HIS A 129 -4.45 6.95 -2.94
C HIS A 129 -4.54 8.16 -3.88
N ASN A 130 -5.31 8.06 -4.96
CA ASN A 130 -5.56 9.18 -5.87
C ASN A 130 -6.96 9.73 -5.67
N PHE A 131 -7.09 11.07 -5.66
CA PHE A 131 -8.40 11.71 -5.65
C PHE A 131 -9.18 11.36 -6.92
N GLN A 132 -10.32 10.70 -6.76
CA GLN A 132 -11.12 10.26 -7.91
C GLN A 132 -12.59 10.02 -7.56
N ARG A 133 -13.47 10.40 -8.48
CA ARG A 133 -14.89 10.06 -8.42
C ARG A 133 -15.13 8.63 -8.91
N VAL A 134 -15.98 7.89 -8.23
CA VAL A 134 -16.49 6.60 -8.70
C VAL A 134 -17.74 6.86 -9.55
N LYS A 135 -17.65 6.66 -10.86
CA LYS A 135 -18.65 7.16 -11.82
C LYS A 135 -20.03 6.51 -11.70
N ARG A 136 -20.11 5.26 -11.24
CA ARG A 136 -21.38 4.50 -11.17
C ARG A 136 -22.17 4.75 -9.87
N ILE A 137 -21.53 5.35 -8.87
CA ILE A 137 -22.16 5.65 -7.59
C ILE A 137 -22.23 7.17 -7.48
N GLY A 138 -23.42 7.73 -7.46
CA GLY A 138 -23.71 9.15 -7.67
C GLY A 138 -22.80 10.13 -6.92
N HIS A 139 -22.53 9.89 -5.64
CA HIS A 139 -21.81 10.81 -4.75
C HIS A 139 -20.58 10.20 -4.10
N ALA A 140 -19.98 9.15 -4.72
CA ALA A 140 -18.85 8.43 -4.17
C ALA A 140 -17.50 8.96 -4.70
N TRP A 141 -16.57 9.23 -3.77
CA TRP A 141 -15.25 9.75 -4.07
C TRP A 141 -14.17 9.10 -3.21
N TYR A 142 -13.07 8.72 -3.83
CA TYR A 142 -11.82 8.51 -3.13
C TYR A 142 -11.19 9.86 -2.82
N ALA A 143 -10.92 10.11 -1.54
CA ALA A 143 -10.26 11.35 -1.11
C ALA A 143 -8.79 11.40 -1.53
N GLY A 144 -8.19 10.26 -1.84
CA GLY A 144 -6.77 10.11 -2.04
C GLY A 144 -6.00 10.03 -0.72
N SER A 145 -4.71 10.32 -0.78
CA SER A 145 -3.84 10.37 0.40
C SER A 145 -3.20 11.75 0.57
N THR A 146 -2.88 12.10 1.82
CA THR A 146 -2.22 13.36 2.17
C THR A 146 -0.70 13.27 2.11
N GLU A 147 -0.15 12.09 1.76
CA GLU A 147 1.28 11.87 1.53
C GLU A 147 1.47 10.76 0.49
N ARG A 148 2.64 10.70 -0.13
CA ARG A 148 3.05 9.60 -1.00
C ARG A 148 3.53 8.43 -0.18
N LEU A 149 3.02 7.24 -0.47
CA LEU A 149 3.37 5.99 0.23
C LEU A 149 4.27 5.09 -0.60
N SER A 150 4.42 5.39 -1.90
CA SER A 150 5.27 4.64 -2.81
C SER A 150 5.82 5.52 -3.94
N ASP A 151 6.84 5.03 -4.62
CA ASP A 151 7.40 5.67 -5.82
C ASP A 151 6.48 5.63 -7.05
N ARG A 152 5.46 4.76 -7.04
CA ARG A 152 4.39 4.75 -8.06
C ARG A 152 3.53 6.01 -8.01
N GLU A 153 3.56 6.71 -6.89
CA GLU A 153 2.83 7.96 -6.66
C GLU A 153 3.67 9.21 -6.94
N ALA A 154 4.90 9.03 -7.48
CA ALA A 154 5.77 10.14 -7.89
C ALA A 154 5.04 11.04 -8.90
N GLY A 155 5.04 12.35 -8.66
CA GLY A 155 4.36 13.34 -9.51
C GLY A 155 2.83 13.41 -9.34
N VAL A 156 2.21 12.51 -8.57
CA VAL A 156 0.76 12.55 -8.32
C VAL A 156 0.47 13.61 -7.25
N PRO A 157 -0.46 14.56 -7.49
CA PRO A 157 -0.89 15.52 -6.49
C PRO A 157 -1.50 14.83 -5.25
N LYS A 158 -1.14 15.31 -4.07
CA LYS A 158 -1.66 14.83 -2.79
C LYS A 158 -2.48 15.92 -2.11
N GLY A 159 -3.45 15.49 -1.29
CA GLY A 159 -4.35 16.44 -0.67
C GLY A 159 -5.52 15.78 0.03
N CYS A 160 -6.59 16.54 0.18
CA CYS A 160 -7.85 16.06 0.73
C CYS A 160 -9.04 16.48 -0.13
N ALA A 161 -10.17 15.82 0.06
CA ALA A 161 -11.44 16.19 -0.53
C ALA A 161 -12.18 17.13 0.41
N LEU A 162 -12.62 18.29 -0.09
CA LEU A 162 -13.62 19.12 0.56
C LEU A 162 -14.97 18.82 -0.09
N ALA A 163 -15.90 18.28 0.69
CA ALA A 163 -17.26 18.01 0.27
C ALA A 163 -18.22 19.00 0.93
N GLU A 164 -18.93 19.79 0.12
CA GLU A 164 -20.05 20.61 0.56
C GLU A 164 -21.33 19.81 0.30
N ILE A 165 -22.02 19.43 1.37
CA ILE A 165 -23.20 18.58 1.33
C ILE A 165 -24.38 19.41 1.81
N GLY A 166 -25.45 19.46 1.00
CA GLY A 166 -26.66 20.23 1.29
C GLY A 166 -27.83 19.69 0.46
N ASP A 167 -28.82 20.53 0.15
CA ASP A 167 -29.99 20.15 -0.65
C ASP A 167 -29.58 19.80 -2.09
N GLY A 168 -29.30 18.52 -2.33
CA GLY A 168 -28.90 17.99 -3.65
C GLY A 168 -27.55 17.26 -3.65
N ALA A 169 -26.94 17.10 -4.82
CA ALA A 169 -25.69 16.38 -4.98
C ALA A 169 -24.52 17.06 -4.26
N ALA A 170 -23.70 16.29 -3.54
CA ALA A 170 -22.48 16.78 -2.91
C ALA A 170 -21.54 17.44 -3.93
N LYS A 171 -21.07 18.65 -3.63
CA LYS A 171 -20.04 19.36 -4.40
C LYS A 171 -18.68 19.02 -3.79
N VAL A 172 -17.86 18.29 -4.54
CA VAL A 172 -16.56 17.80 -4.06
C VAL A 172 -15.43 18.49 -4.80
N LYS A 173 -14.51 19.08 -4.03
CA LYS A 173 -13.34 19.80 -4.52
C LYS A 173 -12.07 19.17 -3.94
N PHE A 174 -11.05 18.99 -4.78
CA PHE A 174 -9.72 18.61 -4.31
C PHE A 174 -8.98 19.83 -3.74
N LEU A 175 -8.44 19.67 -2.55
CA LEU A 175 -7.56 20.65 -1.91
C LEU A 175 -6.14 20.07 -1.89
N PRO A 176 -5.24 20.57 -2.74
CA PRO A 176 -3.86 20.09 -2.76
C PRO A 176 -3.13 20.48 -1.47
N ILE A 177 -2.25 19.58 -1.03
CA ILE A 177 -1.36 19.78 0.12
C ILE A 177 0.08 19.62 -0.38
N GLU A 178 0.94 20.51 0.04
CA GLU A 178 2.37 20.36 -0.20
C GLU A 178 2.89 19.14 0.56
N THR A 179 3.53 18.25 -0.19
CA THR A 179 4.04 16.97 0.32
C THR A 179 5.49 16.80 -0.09
N ARG A 180 6.17 15.88 0.59
CA ARG A 180 7.56 15.54 0.25
C ARG A 180 7.68 15.11 -1.20
N PRO A 181 8.62 15.68 -1.98
CA PRO A 181 8.86 15.22 -3.34
C PRO A 181 9.33 13.77 -3.37
N TRP A 182 8.83 13.01 -4.33
CA TRP A 182 9.32 11.67 -4.65
C TRP A 182 9.72 11.65 -6.12
N LEU A 183 11.00 11.46 -6.37
CA LEU A 183 11.57 11.37 -7.71
C LEU A 183 11.75 9.89 -8.07
N ARG A 184 11.21 9.47 -9.20
CA ARG A 184 11.42 8.14 -9.75
C ARG A 184 12.24 8.25 -11.04
N LEU A 185 13.35 7.52 -11.09
CA LEU A 185 14.23 7.41 -12.24
C LEU A 185 14.30 5.95 -12.68
N ASP A 186 13.97 5.69 -13.92
CA ASP A 186 14.03 4.36 -14.53
C ASP A 186 15.09 4.35 -15.64
N VAL A 187 16.23 3.72 -15.40
CA VAL A 187 17.31 3.48 -16.39
C VAL A 187 17.06 2.10 -17.00
N LYS A 188 16.67 2.07 -18.27
CA LYS A 188 16.26 0.86 -18.98
C LYS A 188 17.34 0.31 -19.90
N GLY A 189 17.29 -1.02 -20.17
CA GLY A 189 18.15 -1.69 -21.15
C GLY A 189 19.63 -1.62 -20.79
N CYS A 190 19.96 -1.76 -19.51
CA CYS A 190 21.37 -1.62 -19.06
C CYS A 190 22.29 -2.66 -19.69
N SER A 191 21.81 -3.90 -19.96
CA SER A 191 22.64 -5.00 -20.49
C SER A 191 23.32 -4.72 -21.85
N GLY A 192 22.72 -3.83 -22.65
CA GLY A 192 23.28 -3.41 -23.95
C GLY A 192 24.22 -2.20 -23.89
N ARG A 193 24.58 -1.74 -22.69
CA ARG A 193 25.27 -0.45 -22.48
C ARG A 193 26.51 -0.60 -21.62
N GLY A 194 27.46 0.32 -21.80
CA GLY A 194 28.62 0.42 -20.93
C GLY A 194 28.26 1.03 -19.56
N VAL A 195 29.04 0.71 -18.52
CA VAL A 195 28.86 1.26 -17.15
C VAL A 195 28.86 2.80 -17.18
N GLU A 196 29.74 3.42 -17.97
CA GLU A 196 29.84 4.89 -18.05
C GLU A 196 28.62 5.54 -18.72
N GLU A 197 27.95 4.85 -19.66
CA GLU A 197 26.71 5.35 -20.26
C GLU A 197 25.56 5.31 -19.26
N ILE A 198 25.48 4.22 -18.46
CA ILE A 198 24.49 4.10 -17.39
C ILE A 198 24.73 5.19 -16.34
N ARG A 199 25.98 5.39 -15.92
CA ARG A 199 26.36 6.45 -14.98
C ARG A 199 26.02 7.84 -15.50
N LYS A 200 26.23 8.10 -16.79
CA LYS A 200 25.88 9.38 -17.42
C LYS A 200 24.37 9.64 -17.33
N GLU A 201 23.54 8.63 -17.64
CA GLU A 201 22.08 8.77 -17.54
C GLU A 201 21.62 9.01 -16.10
N ILE A 202 22.19 8.29 -15.12
CA ILE A 202 21.92 8.55 -13.69
C ILE A 202 22.29 10.00 -13.33
N SER A 203 23.45 10.47 -13.79
CA SER A 203 23.89 11.84 -13.51
C SER A 203 22.99 12.90 -14.14
N THR A 204 22.52 12.68 -15.36
CA THR A 204 21.55 13.57 -16.03
C THR A 204 20.19 13.56 -15.26
N GLY A 205 19.75 12.39 -14.82
CA GLY A 205 18.54 12.30 -13.99
C GLY A 205 18.68 13.01 -12.64
N ALA A 206 19.88 13.13 -12.13
CA ALA A 206 20.18 13.84 -10.89
C ALA A 206 20.22 15.37 -11.02
N GLU A 207 20.17 15.92 -12.25
CA GLU A 207 20.02 17.37 -12.48
C GLU A 207 18.64 17.90 -12.10
N ALA A 208 17.62 17.00 -11.99
CA ALA A 208 16.30 17.36 -11.51
C ALA A 208 16.36 17.80 -10.03
N GLU A 209 15.43 18.67 -9.64
CA GLU A 209 15.32 19.10 -8.25
C GLU A 209 15.00 17.93 -7.33
N HIS A 210 15.89 17.67 -6.38
CA HIS A 210 15.79 16.54 -5.45
C HIS A 210 16.04 16.93 -3.98
N LEU A 211 16.11 18.21 -3.69
CA LEU A 211 16.31 18.68 -2.32
C LEU A 211 15.18 18.21 -1.39
N GLY A 212 15.54 17.48 -0.35
CA GLY A 212 14.59 16.88 0.57
C GLY A 212 13.72 15.75 0.00
N ALA A 213 13.92 15.39 -1.28
CA ALA A 213 13.15 14.33 -1.93
C ALA A 213 13.55 12.92 -1.49
N ILE A 214 12.64 11.97 -1.66
CA ILE A 214 12.97 10.55 -1.74
C ILE A 214 13.22 10.24 -3.22
N VAL A 215 14.37 9.63 -3.52
CA VAL A 215 14.75 9.24 -4.89
C VAL A 215 14.67 7.71 -5.00
N SER A 216 13.86 7.21 -5.91
CA SER A 216 13.84 5.79 -6.31
C SER A 216 14.48 5.63 -7.65
N LEU A 217 15.64 4.99 -7.68
CA LEU A 217 16.39 4.68 -8.90
C LEU A 217 16.24 3.20 -9.26
N TYR A 218 15.71 2.93 -10.43
CA TYR A 218 15.59 1.59 -10.99
C TYR A 218 16.61 1.39 -12.11
N LEU A 219 17.43 0.36 -12.00
CA LEU A 219 18.36 -0.07 -13.05
C LEU A 219 17.81 -1.38 -13.63
N HIS A 220 17.21 -1.31 -14.81
CA HIS A 220 16.53 -2.45 -15.44
C HIS A 220 17.46 -3.19 -16.40
N ASP A 221 17.32 -4.53 -16.42
CA ASP A 221 18.06 -5.42 -17.31
C ASP A 221 19.59 -5.31 -17.08
N LEU A 222 20.00 -5.27 -15.80
CA LEU A 222 21.39 -5.05 -15.40
C LEU A 222 22.20 -6.36 -15.45
N LEU A 223 23.44 -6.32 -15.89
CA LEU A 223 24.38 -7.44 -15.74
C LEU A 223 25.10 -7.36 -14.38
N PRO A 224 25.54 -8.48 -13.80
CA PRO A 224 26.20 -8.50 -12.49
C PRO A 224 27.44 -7.61 -12.39
N ASP A 225 28.29 -7.61 -13.41
CA ASP A 225 29.49 -6.77 -13.51
C ASP A 225 29.17 -5.28 -13.60
N GLN A 226 28.12 -4.92 -14.33
CA GLN A 226 27.63 -3.54 -14.39
C GLN A 226 27.14 -3.08 -13.01
N GLY A 227 26.42 -3.98 -12.27
CA GLY A 227 25.97 -3.69 -10.92
C GLY A 227 27.10 -3.40 -9.95
N ALA A 228 28.21 -4.16 -10.06
CA ALA A 228 29.45 -3.93 -9.31
C ALA A 228 30.10 -2.59 -9.67
N GLY A 229 30.04 -2.21 -10.95
CA GLY A 229 30.57 -0.94 -11.46
C GLY A 229 29.76 0.29 -11.02
N ILE A 230 28.58 0.15 -10.43
CA ILE A 230 27.71 1.28 -10.02
C ILE A 230 27.35 1.13 -8.52
N PRO A 231 28.30 1.42 -7.61
CA PRO A 231 28.07 1.25 -6.18
C PRO A 231 27.09 2.29 -5.62
N ASN A 232 26.35 1.91 -4.55
CA ASN A 232 25.37 2.79 -3.91
C ASN A 232 25.97 4.12 -3.44
N ALA A 233 27.20 4.11 -2.93
CA ALA A 233 27.88 5.32 -2.50
C ALA A 233 28.11 6.31 -3.67
N TRP A 234 28.44 5.79 -4.85
CA TRP A 234 28.58 6.62 -6.05
C TRP A 234 27.24 7.22 -6.47
N ILE A 235 26.16 6.42 -6.42
CA ILE A 235 24.79 6.90 -6.72
C ILE A 235 24.38 7.98 -5.73
N ALA A 236 24.50 7.73 -4.43
CA ALA A 236 24.10 8.66 -3.38
C ALA A 236 24.79 10.02 -3.51
N ALA A 237 26.06 10.03 -3.94
CA ALA A 237 26.82 11.26 -4.19
C ALA A 237 26.29 12.11 -5.37
N ARG A 238 25.39 11.57 -6.20
CA ARG A 238 24.73 12.33 -7.30
C ARG A 238 23.49 13.08 -6.83
N PHE A 239 22.96 12.74 -5.66
CA PHE A 239 21.75 13.35 -5.11
C PHE A 239 22.04 14.04 -3.77
N PRO A 240 22.93 15.04 -3.74
CA PRO A 240 23.25 15.76 -2.53
C PRO A 240 22.01 16.53 -2.04
N GLY A 241 21.61 16.32 -0.79
CA GLY A 241 20.41 16.95 -0.23
C GLY A 241 19.11 16.15 -0.41
N ALA A 242 19.11 15.03 -1.11
CA ALA A 242 18.00 14.09 -1.04
C ALA A 242 17.86 13.52 0.38
N LEU A 243 16.63 13.32 0.84
CA LEU A 243 16.37 12.68 2.12
C LEU A 243 16.82 11.23 2.13
N SER A 244 16.57 10.53 1.02
CA SER A 244 16.92 9.11 0.85
C SER A 244 17.06 8.78 -0.62
N VAL A 245 17.97 7.85 -0.94
CA VAL A 245 18.14 7.30 -2.30
C VAL A 245 17.95 5.78 -2.22
N LEU A 246 16.88 5.30 -2.80
CA LEU A 246 16.50 3.89 -2.86
C LEU A 246 16.89 3.32 -4.23
N VAL A 247 17.83 2.38 -4.24
CA VAL A 247 18.33 1.78 -5.49
C VAL A 247 17.78 0.37 -5.65
N ARG A 248 17.09 0.14 -6.75
CA ARG A 248 16.56 -1.17 -7.16
C ARG A 248 17.26 -1.65 -8.42
N ARG A 249 18.00 -2.75 -8.30
CA ARG A 249 18.69 -3.41 -9.41
C ARG A 249 17.85 -4.60 -9.86
N VAL A 250 17.31 -4.49 -11.08
CA VAL A 250 16.59 -5.59 -11.75
C VAL A 250 17.59 -6.23 -12.70
N TYR A 251 18.18 -7.32 -12.26
CA TYR A 251 19.15 -8.04 -13.08
C TYR A 251 18.46 -8.77 -14.21
N ARG A 252 19.11 -8.79 -15.37
CA ARG A 252 18.68 -9.60 -16.50
C ARG A 252 18.66 -11.05 -16.05
N ALA A 253 17.49 -11.68 -16.17
CA ALA A 253 17.41 -13.12 -16.00
C ALA A 253 18.36 -13.76 -17.01
N GLY A 254 19.47 -14.32 -16.55
CA GLY A 254 20.33 -15.12 -17.38
C GLY A 254 19.44 -16.19 -17.97
N ARG A 255 19.38 -16.30 -19.30
CA ARG A 255 19.08 -17.59 -19.88
C ARG A 255 20.19 -18.48 -19.35
N ALA A 256 19.92 -19.25 -18.30
CA ALA A 256 20.70 -20.43 -18.06
C ALA A 256 20.61 -21.22 -19.37
N ARG A 257 21.64 -21.12 -20.22
CA ARG A 257 21.90 -22.11 -21.23
C ARG A 257 22.17 -23.36 -20.42
N TRP A 258 21.17 -24.13 -20.25
CA TRP A 258 21.31 -25.54 -19.96
C TRP A 258 21.96 -26.14 -21.20
N GLU A 259 23.28 -25.97 -21.30
CA GLU A 259 24.06 -26.88 -22.15
C GLU A 259 23.88 -28.22 -21.48
N ASP A 260 23.30 -29.16 -22.24
CA ASP A 260 23.17 -30.57 -21.87
C ASP A 260 24.54 -31.12 -21.47
N GLY A 261 24.81 -31.07 -20.20
CA GLY A 261 26.05 -31.46 -19.56
C GLY A 261 25.89 -31.51 -18.06
N GLY A 262 24.98 -32.34 -17.56
CA GLY A 262 25.11 -33.06 -16.30
C GLY A 262 25.24 -32.33 -14.98
N ALA A 263 25.01 -31.02 -14.87
CA ALA A 263 24.86 -30.35 -13.58
C ALA A 263 23.36 -30.23 -13.26
N ARG A 264 22.83 -31.15 -12.43
CA ARG A 264 21.53 -30.97 -11.78
C ARG A 264 21.53 -29.61 -11.10
N SER A 265 20.48 -28.82 -11.35
CA SER A 265 20.17 -27.63 -10.55
C SER A 265 20.22 -28.06 -9.09
N GLN A 266 21.15 -27.51 -8.33
CA GLN A 266 21.17 -27.71 -6.89
C GLN A 266 19.87 -27.07 -6.38
N GLY A 267 18.97 -27.90 -5.86
CA GLY A 267 17.76 -27.43 -5.23
C GLY A 267 18.08 -26.50 -4.05
N LEU A 268 17.12 -25.73 -3.61
CA LEU A 268 17.28 -24.84 -2.45
C LEU A 268 17.81 -25.60 -1.22
N GLU A 269 17.44 -26.87 -1.08
CA GLU A 269 17.93 -27.77 -0.03
C GLU A 269 19.43 -28.06 -0.15
N ASP A 270 19.92 -28.32 -1.35
CA ASP A 270 21.33 -28.60 -1.61
C ASP A 270 22.18 -27.34 -1.35
N MET A 271 21.66 -26.16 -1.74
CA MET A 271 22.30 -24.87 -1.45
C MET A 271 22.36 -24.61 0.07
N PHE A 272 21.28 -24.91 0.79
CA PHE A 272 21.21 -24.77 2.23
C PHE A 272 22.16 -25.76 2.95
N ALA A 273 22.23 -27.01 2.47
CA ALA A 273 23.15 -28.00 3.00
C ALA A 273 24.61 -27.57 2.80
N ALA A 274 24.96 -27.04 1.62
CA ALA A 274 26.28 -26.49 1.35
C ALA A 274 26.64 -25.29 2.24
N TYR A 275 25.68 -24.40 2.47
CA TYR A 275 25.83 -23.27 3.40
C TYR A 275 26.09 -23.75 4.83
N LEU A 276 25.28 -24.69 5.34
CA LEU A 276 25.46 -25.24 6.68
C LEU A 276 26.79 -25.94 6.85
N ALA A 277 27.27 -26.66 5.83
CA ALA A 277 28.56 -27.30 5.86
C ALA A 277 29.74 -26.33 6.04
N LYS A 278 29.57 -25.10 5.55
CA LYS A 278 30.56 -24.03 5.66
C LYS A 278 30.49 -23.30 7.02
N GLU A 279 29.28 -23.03 7.51
CA GLU A 279 29.05 -22.12 8.64
C GLU A 279 28.96 -22.87 9.99
N VAL A 280 28.58 -24.17 10.00
CA VAL A 280 28.40 -24.97 11.22
C VAL A 280 29.43 -26.09 11.26
N ALA A 281 30.40 -25.98 12.15
CA ALA A 281 31.48 -26.96 12.26
C ALA A 281 31.02 -28.31 12.84
N ASP A 282 30.05 -28.30 13.77
CA ASP A 282 29.52 -29.52 14.41
C ASP A 282 28.58 -30.29 13.47
N GLY A 283 28.92 -31.55 13.20
CA GLY A 283 28.15 -32.43 12.33
C GLY A 283 26.80 -32.84 12.90
N ALA A 284 26.66 -32.98 14.20
CA ALA A 284 25.39 -33.33 14.85
C ALA A 284 24.40 -32.12 14.82
N GLU A 285 24.92 -30.93 15.04
CA GLU A 285 24.15 -29.70 14.96
C GLU A 285 23.70 -29.43 13.53
N ARG A 286 24.57 -29.64 12.52
CA ARG A 286 24.20 -29.54 11.09
C ARG A 286 23.03 -30.47 10.74
N ALA A 287 23.10 -31.73 11.13
CA ALA A 287 22.06 -32.71 10.87
C ALA A 287 20.70 -32.30 11.49
N ARG A 288 20.76 -31.75 12.71
CA ARG A 288 19.58 -31.26 13.42
C ARG A 288 18.92 -30.05 12.68
N ILE A 289 19.75 -29.09 12.25
CA ILE A 289 19.26 -27.91 11.52
C ILE A 289 18.71 -28.32 10.16
N GLN A 290 19.34 -29.24 9.42
CA GLN A 290 18.83 -29.77 8.16
C GLN A 290 17.48 -30.45 8.33
N ALA A 291 17.31 -31.30 9.33
CA ALA A 291 16.06 -31.99 9.62
C ALA A 291 14.92 -31.02 9.98
N LEU A 292 15.25 -29.91 10.64
CA LEU A 292 14.28 -28.84 10.95
C LEU A 292 13.86 -28.10 9.70
N ALA A 293 14.82 -27.73 8.84
CA ALA A 293 14.59 -26.97 7.62
C ALA A 293 13.80 -27.76 6.56
N ALA A 294 14.03 -29.07 6.47
CA ALA A 294 13.29 -29.95 5.54
C ALA A 294 11.76 -29.84 5.69
N LYS A 295 11.27 -29.60 6.91
CA LYS A 295 9.85 -29.38 7.18
C LYS A 295 9.28 -28.11 6.52
N TYR A 296 10.13 -27.15 6.20
CA TYR A 296 9.73 -25.90 5.56
C TYR A 296 9.89 -25.95 4.04
N PHE A 297 10.85 -26.74 3.53
CA PHE A 297 11.04 -26.90 2.09
C PHE A 297 9.92 -27.71 1.41
N HIS A 298 9.26 -28.61 2.14
CA HIS A 298 8.18 -29.47 1.62
C HIS A 298 6.78 -29.03 1.99
N ARG A 299 6.61 -27.85 2.63
CA ARG A 299 5.32 -27.39 3.13
C ARG A 299 4.32 -27.03 2.02
N ASP A 300 4.80 -26.58 0.86
CA ASP A 300 3.93 -26.18 -0.27
C ASP A 300 3.40 -27.36 -1.11
N GLU A 301 3.94 -28.57 -0.95
CA GLU A 301 3.46 -29.73 -1.71
C GLU A 301 2.20 -30.38 -1.11
N THR A 302 1.87 -30.08 0.14
CA THR A 302 0.77 -30.73 0.87
C THR A 302 -0.46 -29.86 1.08
N GLU A 303 -0.37 -28.54 0.94
CA GLU A 303 -1.51 -27.63 1.15
C GLU A 303 -2.30 -27.27 -0.13
N GLY A 304 -1.92 -27.81 -1.29
CA GLY A 304 -2.55 -27.56 -2.61
C GLY A 304 -3.52 -28.61 -3.12
N ARG A 305 -3.89 -29.63 -2.33
CA ARG A 305 -4.87 -30.67 -2.73
C ARG A 305 -5.81 -31.00 -1.60
N GLU A 306 -6.86 -30.22 -1.44
CA GLU A 306 -8.15 -30.74 -0.94
C GLU A 306 -9.25 -30.43 -1.95
N PRO A 307 -10.22 -31.36 -2.10
CA PRO A 307 -11.11 -31.50 -3.25
C PRO A 307 -12.19 -30.44 -3.38
#